data_3c63a010dbf049b3c766f7f95c8466d3
#
_entry.id   3c63a010dbf049b3c766f7f95c8466d3
#
_cell.length_a   1.000
_cell.length_b   1.000
_cell.length_c   1.000
_cell.angle_alpha   90.00
_cell.angle_beta   90.00
_cell.angle_gamma   90.00
#
_symmetry.space_group_name_H-M   'P 1'
#
loop_
_entity.id
_entity.type
_entity.pdbx_description
1 polymer ?
#
loop_
_entity_poly.entity_id
_entity_poly.type
_entity_poly.pdbx_seq_one_letter_code
_entity_poly.pdbx_strand_id
1 'polypeptide(L)'
;ITCDYLPENPGHKLADEYHNVSTTDKDAVLELAKKLEIDGIVAYASDPAAPTAAYVAEKMRLPGNPYDSVLILARKDLFRAFLKDNGFNVPKSESFYSLVDAKVWLDKISVPAFIKPVDSSGSKGVTEIHDKNQLEDAFNYALNFSREKKVVVEEKIVKQGYQVAGDGFIVDG
;
A
#
# COMPACT_ATOMS: atom_id res chain seq x y z
N ILE A 1 2.72 22.12 -9.82
CA ILE A 1 2.35 22.18 -8.39
C ILE A 1 2.73 20.86 -7.73
N THR A 2 3.24 20.90 -6.50
CA THR A 2 3.53 19.70 -5.69
C THR A 2 2.89 19.82 -4.30
N CYS A 3 2.55 18.68 -3.71
CA CYS A 3 2.15 18.59 -2.31
C CYS A 3 2.87 17.43 -1.61
N ASP A 4 3.23 17.62 -0.36
CA ASP A 4 3.79 16.63 0.57
C ASP A 4 3.78 17.24 1.97
N TYR A 5 3.83 16.40 3.01
CA TYR A 5 3.97 16.85 4.39
C TYR A 5 5.43 17.15 4.77
N LEU A 6 6.40 16.81 3.93
CA LEU A 6 7.83 17.05 4.12
C LEU A 6 8.28 18.25 3.29
N PRO A 7 8.36 19.48 3.86
CA PRO A 7 8.64 20.70 3.11
C PRO A 7 10.05 20.74 2.50
N GLU A 8 10.97 19.95 3.04
CA GLU A 8 12.38 19.93 2.57
C GLU A 8 12.62 18.95 1.40
N ASN A 9 11.58 18.30 0.87
CA ASN A 9 11.74 17.45 -0.30
C ASN A 9 12.29 18.23 -1.49
N PRO A 10 13.40 17.76 -2.11
CA PRO A 10 14.10 18.52 -3.14
C PRO A 10 13.25 18.81 -4.39
N GLY A 11 12.28 17.95 -4.69
CA GLY A 11 11.37 18.13 -5.81
C GLY A 11 10.51 19.39 -5.74
N HIS A 12 10.23 19.90 -4.54
CA HIS A 12 9.45 21.15 -4.35
C HIS A 12 10.16 22.36 -4.95
N LYS A 13 11.49 22.39 -4.95
CA LYS A 13 12.30 23.47 -5.53
C LYS A 13 12.20 23.55 -7.06
N LEU A 14 11.73 22.48 -7.71
CA LEU A 14 11.56 22.39 -9.16
C LEU A 14 10.10 22.63 -9.58
N ALA A 15 9.20 22.77 -8.63
CA ALA A 15 7.79 23.05 -8.88
C ALA A 15 7.52 24.55 -8.80
N ASP A 16 6.53 25.02 -9.56
CA ASP A 16 6.10 26.43 -9.51
C ASP A 16 5.44 26.76 -8.16
N GLU A 17 4.81 25.77 -7.54
CA GLU A 17 4.08 25.94 -6.28
C GLU A 17 4.13 24.67 -5.44
N TYR A 18 4.27 24.84 -4.11
CA TYR A 18 4.27 23.78 -3.11
C TYR A 18 3.19 24.00 -2.04
N HIS A 19 2.49 22.94 -1.69
CA HIS A 19 1.52 22.92 -0.60
C HIS A 19 1.88 21.84 0.43
N ASN A 20 1.89 22.24 1.72
CA ASN A 20 2.14 21.32 2.82
C ASN A 20 0.84 20.53 3.14
N VAL A 21 0.58 19.51 2.34
CA VAL A 21 -0.56 18.61 2.49
C VAL A 21 -0.05 17.19 2.30
N SER A 22 -0.36 16.29 3.24
CA SER A 22 0.05 14.88 3.14
C SER A 22 -0.56 14.21 1.91
N THR A 23 0.28 13.58 1.10
CA THR A 23 -0.14 12.81 -0.09
C THR A 23 -0.98 11.59 0.26
N THR A 24 -1.08 11.20 1.54
CA THR A 24 -1.92 10.09 2.00
C THR A 24 -3.23 10.55 2.63
N ASP A 25 -3.45 11.85 2.78
CA ASP A 25 -4.73 12.45 3.18
C ASP A 25 -5.55 12.80 1.95
N LYS A 26 -6.33 11.82 1.47
CA LYS A 26 -7.08 11.94 0.22
C LYS A 26 -8.10 13.08 0.22
N ASP A 27 -8.69 13.38 1.39
CA ASP A 27 -9.72 14.41 1.49
C ASP A 27 -9.10 15.80 1.51
N ALA A 28 -7.99 15.99 2.23
CA ALA A 28 -7.22 17.24 2.20
C ALA A 28 -6.63 17.54 0.81
N VAL A 29 -6.12 16.51 0.11
CA VAL A 29 -5.63 16.67 -1.27
C VAL A 29 -6.79 16.98 -2.24
N LEU A 30 -7.97 16.37 -2.06
CA LEU A 30 -9.15 16.69 -2.88
C LEU A 30 -9.58 18.16 -2.72
N GLU A 31 -9.63 18.66 -1.48
CA GLU A 31 -9.99 20.05 -1.23
C GLU A 31 -8.95 21.02 -1.80
N LEU A 32 -7.66 20.72 -1.68
CA LEU A 32 -6.60 21.48 -2.31
C LEU A 32 -6.75 21.47 -3.85
N ALA A 33 -6.95 20.31 -4.44
CA ALA A 33 -7.12 20.13 -5.88
C ALA A 33 -8.29 20.93 -6.45
N LYS A 34 -9.43 20.93 -5.75
CA LYS A 34 -10.60 21.76 -6.12
C LYS A 34 -10.31 23.25 -6.02
N LYS A 35 -9.63 23.68 -4.94
CA LYS A 35 -9.26 25.08 -4.73
C LYS A 35 -8.34 25.61 -5.83
N LEU A 36 -7.45 24.75 -6.32
CA LEU A 36 -6.47 25.07 -7.36
C LEU A 36 -7.00 24.85 -8.78
N GLU A 37 -8.22 24.32 -8.91
CA GLU A 37 -8.86 24.02 -10.20
C GLU A 37 -7.95 23.22 -11.15
N ILE A 38 -7.27 22.18 -10.63
CA ILE A 38 -6.29 21.41 -11.39
C ILE A 38 -6.93 20.66 -12.57
N ASP A 39 -6.19 20.51 -13.67
CA ASP A 39 -6.58 19.74 -14.86
C ASP A 39 -6.12 18.29 -14.85
N GLY A 40 -5.26 17.90 -13.91
CA GLY A 40 -4.74 16.56 -13.77
C GLY A 40 -3.97 16.34 -12.47
N ILE A 41 -3.85 15.08 -12.07
CA ILE A 41 -3.10 14.70 -10.88
C ILE A 41 -2.32 13.40 -11.14
N VAL A 42 -1.10 13.33 -10.65
CA VAL A 42 -0.24 12.14 -10.79
C VAL A 42 0.53 11.87 -9.51
N ALA A 43 0.63 10.58 -9.15
CA ALA A 43 1.49 10.09 -8.09
C ALA A 43 2.67 9.34 -8.71
N TYR A 44 3.66 10.08 -9.20
CA TYR A 44 4.81 9.50 -9.87
C TYR A 44 5.73 8.80 -8.88
N ALA A 45 5.97 7.49 -9.10
CA ALA A 45 6.85 6.64 -8.30
C ALA A 45 6.55 6.66 -6.77
N SER A 46 5.28 6.84 -6.39
CA SER A 46 4.86 6.92 -5.00
C SER A 46 3.67 6.01 -4.72
N ASP A 47 3.92 4.76 -4.35
CA ASP A 47 2.86 3.80 -3.98
C ASP A 47 1.89 4.34 -2.92
N PRO A 48 2.35 5.04 -1.85
CA PRO A 48 1.43 5.55 -0.84
C PRO A 48 0.50 6.67 -1.34
N ALA A 49 0.92 7.42 -2.36
CA ALA A 49 0.15 8.53 -2.91
C ALA A 49 -0.80 8.08 -4.05
N ALA A 50 -0.55 6.93 -4.66
CA ALA A 50 -1.33 6.46 -5.82
C ALA A 50 -2.84 6.36 -5.54
N PRO A 51 -3.32 5.79 -4.40
CA PRO A 51 -4.74 5.76 -4.09
C PRO A 51 -5.36 7.16 -3.95
N THR A 52 -4.60 8.11 -3.37
CA THR A 52 -5.06 9.50 -3.24
C THR A 52 -5.22 10.16 -4.61
N ALA A 53 -4.22 9.99 -5.49
CA ALA A 53 -4.29 10.55 -6.84
C ALA A 53 -5.49 9.98 -7.62
N ALA A 54 -5.71 8.67 -7.56
CA ALA A 54 -6.86 8.02 -8.20
C ALA A 54 -8.20 8.52 -7.63
N TYR A 55 -8.30 8.66 -6.30
CA TYR A 55 -9.49 9.19 -5.63
C TYR A 55 -9.82 10.61 -6.09
N VAL A 56 -8.83 11.49 -6.12
CA VAL A 56 -9.00 12.90 -6.55
C VAL A 56 -9.40 12.96 -8.03
N ALA A 57 -8.70 12.20 -8.89
CA ALA A 57 -9.03 12.14 -10.31
C ALA A 57 -10.49 11.71 -10.53
N GLU A 58 -10.95 10.66 -9.84
CA GLU A 58 -12.32 10.17 -9.94
C GLU A 58 -13.35 11.21 -9.45
N LYS A 59 -13.10 11.82 -8.28
CA LYS A 59 -14.01 12.83 -7.69
C LYS A 59 -14.12 14.11 -8.53
N MET A 60 -13.05 14.50 -9.22
CA MET A 60 -13.00 15.68 -10.09
C MET A 60 -13.28 15.35 -11.56
N ARG A 61 -13.52 14.08 -11.91
CA ARG A 61 -13.72 13.59 -13.29
C ARG A 61 -12.53 13.90 -14.20
N LEU A 62 -11.32 13.84 -13.64
CA LEU A 62 -10.08 13.97 -14.38
C LEU A 62 -9.64 12.61 -14.94
N PRO A 63 -8.81 12.59 -15.99
CA PRO A 63 -8.19 11.35 -16.46
C PRO A 63 -7.43 10.63 -15.35
N GLY A 64 -7.62 9.32 -15.22
CA GLY A 64 -6.96 8.52 -14.19
C GLY A 64 -7.48 7.09 -14.14
N ASN A 65 -6.80 6.26 -13.35
CA ASN A 65 -7.26 4.90 -13.08
C ASN A 65 -8.42 4.90 -12.08
N PRO A 66 -9.35 3.93 -12.14
CA PRO A 66 -10.42 3.79 -11.15
C PRO A 66 -9.85 3.64 -9.74
N TYR A 67 -10.40 4.38 -8.79
CA TYR A 67 -9.92 4.40 -7.40
C TYR A 67 -9.86 3.01 -6.77
N ASP A 68 -10.91 2.20 -6.93
CA ASP A 68 -10.98 0.86 -6.36
C ASP A 68 -9.88 -0.06 -6.92
N SER A 69 -9.56 0.04 -8.20
CA SER A 69 -8.49 -0.75 -8.82
C SER A 69 -7.13 -0.39 -8.23
N VAL A 70 -6.85 0.91 -8.07
CA VAL A 70 -5.59 1.37 -7.47
C VAL A 70 -5.51 0.99 -5.99
N LEU A 71 -6.62 1.08 -5.26
CA LEU A 71 -6.68 0.70 -3.86
C LEU A 71 -6.40 -0.80 -3.66
N ILE A 72 -7.00 -1.66 -4.50
CA ILE A 72 -6.73 -3.11 -4.50
C ILE A 72 -5.23 -3.37 -4.69
N LEU A 73 -4.61 -2.74 -5.67
CA LEU A 73 -3.18 -2.92 -5.96
C LEU A 73 -2.27 -2.38 -4.85
N ALA A 74 -2.66 -1.30 -4.19
CA ALA A 74 -1.88 -0.67 -3.12
C ALA A 74 -1.96 -1.41 -1.78
N ARG A 75 -3.03 -2.20 -1.55
CA ARG A 75 -3.32 -2.89 -0.30
C ARG A 75 -3.01 -4.38 -0.39
N LYS A 76 -2.09 -4.88 0.44
CA LYS A 76 -1.66 -6.29 0.41
C LYS A 76 -2.81 -7.27 0.68
N ASP A 77 -3.67 -6.95 1.64
CA ASP A 77 -4.84 -7.77 1.97
C ASP A 77 -5.87 -7.80 0.83
N LEU A 78 -6.19 -6.65 0.25
CA LEU A 78 -7.12 -6.55 -0.86
C LEU A 78 -6.57 -7.23 -2.12
N PHE A 79 -5.29 -7.04 -2.41
CA PHE A 79 -4.66 -7.67 -3.57
C PHE A 79 -4.60 -9.19 -3.46
N ARG A 80 -4.31 -9.72 -2.26
CA ARG A 80 -4.36 -11.17 -2.03
C ARG A 80 -5.77 -11.74 -2.19
N ALA A 81 -6.78 -11.03 -1.67
CA ALA A 81 -8.19 -11.42 -1.86
C ALA A 81 -8.58 -11.41 -3.34
N PHE A 82 -8.27 -10.32 -4.05
CA PHE A 82 -8.53 -10.20 -5.49
C PHE A 82 -7.91 -11.34 -6.31
N LEU A 83 -6.63 -11.63 -6.10
CA LEU A 83 -5.95 -12.71 -6.81
C LEU A 83 -6.60 -14.07 -6.53
N LYS A 84 -6.93 -14.34 -5.28
CA LYS A 84 -7.59 -15.60 -4.87
C LYS A 84 -8.96 -15.75 -5.52
N ASP A 85 -9.76 -14.68 -5.50
CA ASP A 85 -11.13 -14.68 -6.05
C ASP A 85 -11.14 -14.84 -7.58
N ASN A 86 -10.04 -14.46 -8.24
CA ASN A 86 -9.84 -14.64 -9.67
C ASN A 86 -9.04 -15.91 -10.05
N GLY A 87 -8.87 -16.84 -9.11
CA GLY A 87 -8.28 -18.16 -9.38
C GLY A 87 -6.76 -18.20 -9.52
N PHE A 88 -6.06 -17.14 -9.12
CA PHE A 88 -4.60 -17.14 -9.08
C PHE A 88 -4.07 -17.88 -7.86
N ASN A 89 -2.92 -18.49 -8.00
CA ASN A 89 -2.19 -19.06 -6.87
C ASN A 89 -1.66 -17.94 -5.99
N VAL A 90 -2.04 -17.95 -4.72
CA VAL A 90 -1.60 -16.99 -3.72
C VAL A 90 -1.05 -17.72 -2.49
N PRO A 91 -0.10 -17.11 -1.75
CA PRO A 91 0.29 -17.65 -0.46
C PRO A 91 -0.90 -17.65 0.50
N LYS A 92 -0.91 -18.58 1.45
CA LYS A 92 -1.87 -18.50 2.56
C LYS A 92 -1.58 -17.22 3.34
N SER A 93 -2.56 -16.34 3.38
CA SER A 93 -2.44 -15.04 4.04
C SER A 93 -3.76 -14.62 4.62
N GLU A 94 -3.69 -13.89 5.72
CA GLU A 94 -4.85 -13.26 6.35
C GLU A 94 -4.42 -11.95 7.03
N SER A 95 -5.35 -11.04 7.25
CA SER A 95 -5.05 -9.72 7.82
C SER A 95 -5.83 -9.45 9.10
N PHE A 96 -5.17 -8.83 10.07
CA PHE A 96 -5.64 -8.72 11.45
C PHE A 96 -5.45 -7.31 12.01
N TYR A 97 -6.44 -6.85 12.76
CA TYR A 97 -6.34 -5.70 13.65
C TYR A 97 -5.86 -6.12 15.05
N SER A 98 -6.04 -7.39 15.41
CA SER A 98 -5.77 -7.95 16.73
C SER A 98 -4.64 -8.97 16.69
N LEU A 99 -3.67 -8.82 17.59
CA LEU A 99 -2.61 -9.81 17.82
C LEU A 99 -3.17 -11.17 18.24
N VAL A 100 -4.25 -11.18 19.03
CA VAL A 100 -4.87 -12.42 19.50
C VAL A 100 -5.39 -13.25 18.33
N ASP A 101 -6.10 -12.62 17.39
CA ASP A 101 -6.61 -13.29 16.21
C ASP A 101 -5.48 -13.75 15.27
N ALA A 102 -4.43 -12.95 15.15
CA ALA A 102 -3.23 -13.30 14.40
C ALA A 102 -2.52 -14.52 14.98
N LYS A 103 -2.41 -14.62 16.32
CA LYS A 103 -1.85 -15.80 17.01
C LYS A 103 -2.63 -17.08 16.70
N VAL A 104 -3.96 -17.02 16.79
CA VAL A 104 -4.84 -18.16 16.47
C VAL A 104 -4.71 -18.59 15.01
N TRP A 105 -4.60 -17.63 14.10
CA TRP A 105 -4.50 -17.94 12.68
C TRP A 105 -3.11 -18.46 12.28
N LEU A 106 -2.03 -17.98 12.92
CA LEU A 106 -0.66 -18.44 12.65
C LEU A 106 -0.49 -19.95 12.85
N ASP A 107 -1.35 -20.58 13.69
CA ASP A 107 -1.36 -22.03 13.87
C ASP A 107 -1.78 -22.81 12.63
N LYS A 108 -2.40 -22.16 11.65
CA LYS A 108 -2.84 -22.76 10.37
C LYS A 108 -1.75 -22.79 9.30
N ILE A 109 -0.62 -22.13 9.54
CA ILE A 109 0.52 -22.08 8.62
C ILE A 109 1.82 -22.48 9.33
N SER A 110 2.81 -22.85 8.55
CA SER A 110 4.15 -23.14 9.05
C SER A 110 5.02 -21.87 9.04
N VAL A 111 5.98 -21.81 9.94
CA VAL A 111 7.09 -20.86 9.83
C VAL A 111 8.16 -21.45 8.91
N PRO A 112 8.95 -20.63 8.22
CA PRO A 112 8.98 -19.18 8.27
C PRO A 112 7.75 -18.52 7.66
N ALA A 113 7.33 -17.39 8.23
CA ALA A 113 6.21 -16.58 7.77
C ALA A 113 6.59 -15.10 7.73
N PHE A 114 5.89 -14.33 6.90
CA PHE A 114 6.05 -12.88 6.84
C PHE A 114 4.95 -12.17 7.60
N ILE A 115 5.34 -11.16 8.36
CA ILE A 115 4.47 -10.24 9.08
C ILE A 115 4.67 -8.86 8.46
N LYS A 116 3.59 -8.23 7.96
CA LYS A 116 3.68 -7.04 7.11
C LYS A 116 2.54 -6.06 7.41
N PRO A 117 2.76 -4.74 7.37
CA PRO A 117 1.65 -3.78 7.32
C PRO A 117 0.89 -3.92 5.99
N VAL A 118 -0.44 -3.75 6.01
CA VAL A 118 -1.26 -3.89 4.78
C VAL A 118 -0.96 -2.81 3.74
N ASP A 119 -0.52 -1.62 4.16
CA ASP A 119 -0.53 -0.37 3.40
C ASP A 119 0.80 0.39 3.39
N SER A 120 1.92 -0.28 3.69
CA SER A 120 3.27 0.26 3.63
C SER A 120 4.03 -0.25 2.41
N SER A 121 4.94 0.55 1.87
CA SER A 121 5.84 0.22 0.76
C SER A 121 7.31 0.23 1.19
N GLY A 122 8.22 -0.17 0.29
CA GLY A 122 9.67 -0.15 0.55
C GLY A 122 10.11 -1.06 1.68
N SER A 123 9.46 -2.19 1.88
CA SER A 123 9.74 -3.18 2.93
C SER A 123 9.68 -2.65 4.37
N LYS A 124 9.14 -1.44 4.60
CA LYS A 124 8.98 -0.87 5.94
C LYS A 124 7.96 -1.69 6.74
N GLY A 125 8.34 -2.08 7.96
CA GLY A 125 7.48 -2.86 8.85
C GLY A 125 7.35 -4.34 8.46
N VAL A 126 8.16 -4.86 7.54
CA VAL A 126 8.15 -6.27 7.11
C VAL A 126 9.14 -7.06 7.96
N THR A 127 8.68 -8.15 8.56
CA THR A 127 9.50 -9.09 9.35
C THR A 127 9.26 -10.52 8.88
N GLU A 128 10.33 -11.26 8.65
CA GLU A 128 10.28 -12.72 8.50
C GLU A 128 10.48 -13.35 9.88
N ILE A 129 9.52 -14.16 10.33
CA ILE A 129 9.60 -14.90 11.58
C ILE A 129 9.92 -16.37 11.31
N HIS A 130 10.80 -16.93 12.11
CA HIS A 130 11.22 -18.35 12.05
C HIS A 130 10.68 -19.15 13.24
N ASP A 131 10.15 -18.46 14.26
CA ASP A 131 9.50 -19.01 15.44
C ASP A 131 8.22 -18.23 15.71
N LYS A 132 7.13 -18.94 16.07
CA LYS A 132 5.82 -18.33 16.38
C LYS A 132 5.89 -17.35 17.56
N ASN A 133 6.82 -17.54 18.49
CA ASN A 133 7.04 -16.63 19.61
C ASN A 133 7.49 -15.22 19.16
N GLN A 134 8.02 -15.09 17.94
CA GLN A 134 8.42 -13.80 17.37
C GLN A 134 7.24 -12.97 16.84
N LEU A 135 6.02 -13.56 16.78
CA LEU A 135 4.85 -12.89 16.19
C LEU A 135 4.52 -11.58 16.89
N GLU A 136 4.57 -11.52 18.21
CA GLU A 136 4.16 -10.34 18.97
C GLU A 136 5.00 -9.12 18.64
N ASP A 137 6.33 -9.27 18.67
CA ASP A 137 7.27 -8.19 18.32
C ASP A 137 7.11 -7.77 16.85
N ALA A 138 7.03 -8.76 15.95
CA ALA A 138 6.85 -8.51 14.51
C ALA A 138 5.50 -7.83 14.20
N PHE A 139 4.43 -8.22 14.88
CA PHE A 139 3.11 -7.63 14.72
C PHE A 139 3.09 -6.17 15.18
N ASN A 140 3.61 -5.90 16.37
CA ASN A 140 3.71 -4.54 16.90
C ASN A 140 4.60 -3.66 16.03
N TYR A 141 5.73 -4.20 15.53
CA TYR A 141 6.58 -3.50 14.58
C TYR A 141 5.82 -3.15 13.29
N ALA A 142 5.10 -4.10 12.69
CA ALA A 142 4.29 -3.86 11.50
C ALA A 142 3.19 -2.82 11.72
N LEU A 143 2.52 -2.83 12.88
CA LEU A 143 1.49 -1.83 13.24
C LEU A 143 2.02 -0.40 13.25
N ASN A 144 3.29 -0.18 13.62
CA ASN A 144 3.89 1.16 13.63
C ASN A 144 4.02 1.75 12.20
N PHE A 145 4.06 0.89 11.18
CA PHE A 145 4.15 1.29 9.77
C PHE A 145 2.83 1.18 9.02
N SER A 146 1.77 0.72 9.66
CA SER A 146 0.44 0.67 9.05
C SER A 146 -0.39 1.90 9.44
N ARG A 147 -0.88 2.61 8.45
CA ARG A 147 -1.85 3.70 8.61
C ARG A 147 -3.22 3.15 9.04
N GLU A 148 -3.63 2.06 8.43
CA GLU A 148 -4.88 1.33 8.73
C GLU A 148 -4.83 0.57 10.07
N LYS A 149 -3.67 0.51 10.73
CA LYS A 149 -3.46 -0.29 11.95
C LYS A 149 -3.83 -1.75 11.75
N LYS A 150 -3.53 -2.29 10.58
CA LYS A 150 -3.84 -3.65 10.18
C LYS A 150 -2.59 -4.34 9.64
N VAL A 151 -2.41 -5.61 9.98
CA VAL A 151 -1.22 -6.41 9.70
C VAL A 151 -1.59 -7.66 8.92
N VAL A 152 -0.84 -7.99 7.88
CA VAL A 152 -0.93 -9.27 7.16
C VAL A 152 0.05 -10.26 7.77
N VAL A 153 -0.44 -11.47 8.04
CA VAL A 153 0.36 -12.67 8.30
C VAL A 153 0.30 -13.54 7.06
N GLU A 154 1.45 -13.91 6.50
CA GLU A 154 1.55 -14.60 5.21
C GLU A 154 2.60 -15.70 5.27
N GLU A 155 2.28 -16.91 4.75
CA GLU A 155 3.28 -17.97 4.61
C GLU A 155 4.41 -17.54 3.67
N LYS A 156 5.62 -17.97 3.97
CA LYS A 156 6.76 -17.74 3.08
C LYS A 156 6.71 -18.68 1.88
N ILE A 157 6.69 -18.10 0.69
CA ILE A 157 6.87 -18.86 -0.55
C ILE A 157 8.36 -19.07 -0.80
N VAL A 158 8.75 -20.31 -1.09
CA VAL A 158 10.11 -20.65 -1.47
C VAL A 158 10.31 -20.44 -2.96
N LYS A 159 11.26 -19.55 -3.29
CA LYS A 159 11.61 -19.24 -4.67
C LYS A 159 12.22 -20.46 -5.36
N GLN A 160 11.71 -20.78 -6.56
CA GLN A 160 12.30 -21.78 -7.47
C GLN A 160 12.82 -21.06 -8.72
N GLY A 161 14.12 -21.19 -8.99
CA GLY A 161 14.76 -20.51 -10.11
C GLY A 161 14.99 -19.00 -9.89
N TYR A 162 15.01 -18.24 -10.97
CA TYR A 162 15.24 -16.80 -10.94
C TYR A 162 13.95 -16.03 -10.66
N GLN A 163 14.07 -14.91 -9.98
CA GLN A 163 12.97 -13.96 -9.84
C GLN A 163 12.78 -13.21 -11.15
N VAL A 164 11.53 -13.12 -11.60
CA VAL A 164 11.16 -12.25 -12.72
C VAL A 164 10.58 -10.97 -12.12
N ALA A 165 11.15 -9.85 -12.50
CA ALA A 165 10.63 -8.53 -12.15
C ALA A 165 10.31 -7.76 -13.44
N GLY A 166 9.30 -6.89 -13.38
CA GLY A 166 8.92 -6.07 -14.52
C GLY A 166 7.86 -5.06 -14.14
N ASP A 167 7.76 -4.02 -14.94
CA ASP A 167 6.72 -3.01 -14.89
C ASP A 167 5.87 -3.09 -16.16
N GLY A 168 4.60 -2.76 -16.06
CA GLY A 168 3.68 -2.72 -17.18
C GLY A 168 2.91 -1.42 -17.21
N PHE A 169 2.61 -0.95 -18.40
CA PHE A 169 1.74 0.20 -18.64
C PHE A 169 0.59 -0.24 -19.54
N ILE A 170 -0.61 0.19 -19.21
CA ILE A 170 -1.80 -0.01 -20.02
C ILE A 170 -2.26 1.38 -20.48
N VAL A 171 -2.41 1.55 -21.77
CA VAL A 171 -2.90 2.77 -22.41
C VAL A 171 -4.07 2.37 -23.30
N ASP A 172 -5.23 3.01 -23.09
CA ASP A 172 -6.46 2.75 -23.85
C ASP A 172 -6.95 1.29 -23.85
N GLY A 173 -6.69 0.58 -22.73
CA GLY A 173 -7.06 -0.83 -22.57
C GLY A 173 -6.08 -1.79 -23.18
#